data_fb132e73187c48392f4008ca6d816723
#
_entry.id   fb132e73187c48392f4008ca6d816723
#
_cell.length_a   1.000
_cell.length_b   1.000
_cell.length_c   1.000
_cell.angle_alpha   90.00
_cell.angle_beta   90.00
_cell.angle_gamma   90.00
#
_symmetry.space_group_name_H-M   'P 1'
#
loop_
_entity.id
_entity.type
_entity.pdbx_description
1 polymer ?
#
loop_
_entity_poly.entity_id
_entity_poly.type
_entity_poly.pdbx_seq_one_letter_code
_entity_poly.pdbx_strand_id
1 'polypeptide(L)'
;MSRTAPKIHLDSPQQELLQKILRKRSIPEFQKERVQIVLAASEGLQNKDIAAQHDLEENRVGIWRKRWSEAQQQWQESDATLRPAMSETLVLQWLADKPGRGRKEDFTPEQRAKIAALCQESPEQHGFPVTHWTAGRLAQAAVQRGIVETISERTVNRILKKTTYRLTAVANGSMPRSMIPKSRSVG
;
A
#
# COMPACT_ATOMS: atom_id res chain seq x y z
N MET A 1 25.99 21.72 -3.15
CA MET A 1 26.33 20.83 -4.29
C MET A 1 25.04 20.50 -5.04
N SER A 2 24.94 20.91 -6.29
CA SER A 2 23.80 20.58 -7.16
C SER A 2 23.79 19.06 -7.40
N ARG A 3 22.75 18.36 -6.96
CA ARG A 3 22.59 16.92 -7.24
C ARG A 3 22.21 16.77 -8.71
N THR A 4 23.14 16.28 -9.51
CA THR A 4 22.84 15.93 -10.91
C THR A 4 21.76 14.86 -10.94
N ALA A 5 20.69 15.10 -11.67
CA ALA A 5 19.60 14.14 -11.80
C ALA A 5 20.09 12.86 -12.54
N PRO A 6 19.66 11.66 -12.14
CA PRO A 6 20.07 10.43 -12.79
C PRO A 6 19.68 10.45 -14.28
N LYS A 7 20.59 10.03 -15.15
CA LYS A 7 20.30 9.85 -16.57
C LYS A 7 19.42 8.61 -16.76
N ILE A 8 18.37 8.73 -17.53
CA ILE A 8 17.52 7.60 -17.93
C ILE A 8 17.89 7.20 -19.35
N HIS A 9 18.20 5.93 -19.55
CA HIS A 9 18.42 5.35 -20.86
C HIS A 9 17.30 4.36 -21.14
N LEU A 10 16.58 4.57 -22.23
CA LEU A 10 15.52 3.66 -22.70
C LEU A 10 15.97 3.04 -24.02
N ASP A 11 15.79 1.73 -24.15
CA ASP A 11 15.90 1.07 -25.44
C ASP A 11 14.60 1.27 -26.27
N SER A 12 14.66 0.95 -27.58
CA SER A 12 13.50 1.14 -28.46
C SER A 12 12.24 0.40 -27.98
N PRO A 13 12.29 -0.88 -27.52
CA PRO A 13 11.14 -1.57 -26.98
C PRO A 13 10.55 -0.90 -25.73
N GLN A 14 11.39 -0.40 -24.84
CA GLN A 14 10.92 0.31 -23.64
C GLN A 14 10.23 1.63 -24.00
N GLN A 15 10.79 2.37 -24.95
CA GLN A 15 10.21 3.62 -25.43
C GLN A 15 8.85 3.41 -26.09
N GLU A 16 8.72 2.39 -26.96
CA GLU A 16 7.47 2.02 -27.59
C GLU A 16 6.41 1.60 -26.56
N LEU A 17 6.81 0.81 -25.56
CA LEU A 17 5.92 0.40 -24.48
C LEU A 17 5.39 1.59 -23.68
N LEU A 18 6.25 2.54 -23.30
CA LEU A 18 5.85 3.75 -22.60
C LEU A 18 4.89 4.60 -23.44
N GLN A 19 5.17 4.77 -24.72
CA GLN A 19 4.28 5.49 -25.65
C GLN A 19 2.93 4.78 -25.80
N LYS A 20 2.90 3.44 -25.84
CA LYS A 20 1.67 2.63 -25.88
C LYS A 20 0.84 2.86 -24.62
N ILE A 21 1.47 2.93 -23.44
CA ILE A 21 0.79 3.22 -22.17
C ILE A 21 0.11 4.60 -22.23
N LEU A 22 0.76 5.63 -22.74
CA LEU A 22 0.20 6.98 -22.85
C LEU A 22 -1.07 7.04 -23.72
N ARG A 23 -1.15 6.23 -24.77
CA ARG A 23 -2.31 6.19 -25.68
C ARG A 23 -3.54 5.52 -25.06
N LYS A 24 -3.38 4.75 -23.99
CA LYS A 24 -4.48 4.03 -23.36
C LYS A 24 -5.38 4.96 -22.53
N ARG A 25 -6.69 4.90 -22.77
CA ARG A 25 -7.70 5.64 -21.98
C ARG A 25 -7.91 5.06 -20.58
N SER A 26 -7.63 3.77 -20.39
CA SER A 26 -7.82 3.07 -19.12
C SER A 26 -6.77 3.39 -18.05
N ILE A 27 -5.68 4.05 -18.43
CA ILE A 27 -4.59 4.42 -17.50
C ILE A 27 -4.95 5.74 -16.82
N PRO A 28 -4.93 5.81 -15.48
CA PRO A 28 -5.14 7.03 -14.73
C PRO A 28 -4.16 8.14 -15.12
N GLU A 29 -4.62 9.39 -15.11
CA GLU A 29 -3.83 10.54 -15.57
C GLU A 29 -2.53 10.71 -14.78
N PHE A 30 -2.58 10.50 -13.46
CA PHE A 30 -1.38 10.58 -12.63
C PHE A 30 -0.30 9.54 -13.00
N GLN A 31 -0.67 8.39 -13.57
CA GLN A 31 0.30 7.40 -14.06
C GLN A 31 0.85 7.81 -15.43
N LYS A 32 0.02 8.40 -16.30
CA LYS A 32 0.50 8.94 -17.57
C LYS A 32 1.51 10.07 -17.37
N GLU A 33 1.23 10.99 -16.45
CA GLU A 33 2.16 12.05 -16.03
C GLU A 33 3.54 11.46 -15.68
N ARG A 34 3.57 10.37 -14.90
CA ARG A 34 4.82 9.71 -14.49
C ARG A 34 5.55 9.08 -15.67
N VAL A 35 4.82 8.52 -16.62
CA VAL A 35 5.40 7.99 -17.88
C VAL A 35 5.95 9.13 -18.73
N GLN A 36 5.30 10.27 -18.82
CA GLN A 36 5.79 11.45 -19.53
C GLN A 36 7.10 11.98 -18.93
N ILE A 37 7.17 12.03 -17.58
CA ILE A 37 8.42 12.40 -16.89
C ILE A 37 9.59 11.47 -17.31
N VAL A 38 9.34 10.16 -17.37
CA VAL A 38 10.39 9.17 -17.73
C VAL A 38 10.82 9.36 -19.19
N LEU A 39 9.89 9.55 -20.11
CA LEU A 39 10.18 9.79 -21.52
C LEU A 39 10.99 11.09 -21.72
N ALA A 40 10.52 12.19 -21.17
CA ALA A 40 11.21 13.48 -21.25
C ALA A 40 12.62 13.42 -20.61
N ALA A 41 12.77 12.68 -19.51
CA ALA A 41 14.06 12.48 -18.88
C ALA A 41 15.02 11.62 -19.73
N SER A 42 14.50 10.69 -20.54
CA SER A 42 15.30 9.88 -21.47
C SER A 42 15.79 10.68 -22.67
N GLU A 43 15.08 11.75 -23.03
CA GLU A 43 15.49 12.72 -24.05
C GLU A 43 16.59 13.69 -23.55
N GLY A 44 16.96 13.60 -22.29
CA GLY A 44 18.01 14.40 -21.68
C GLY A 44 17.54 15.69 -21.02
N LEU A 45 16.23 15.96 -20.95
CA LEU A 45 15.67 17.14 -20.31
C LEU A 45 16.01 17.18 -18.82
N GLN A 46 16.27 18.38 -18.30
CA GLN A 46 16.49 18.59 -16.87
C GLN A 46 15.17 18.59 -16.10
N ASN A 47 15.23 18.30 -14.78
CA ASN A 47 14.03 18.27 -13.94
C ASN A 47 13.22 19.56 -13.99
N LYS A 48 13.92 20.71 -14.03
CA LYS A 48 13.31 22.04 -14.13
C LYS A 48 12.51 22.20 -15.43
N ASP A 49 13.06 21.74 -16.56
CA ASP A 49 12.41 21.87 -17.86
C ASP A 49 11.20 20.96 -17.97
N ILE A 50 11.30 19.73 -17.47
CA ILE A 50 10.18 18.79 -17.38
C ILE A 50 9.08 19.35 -16.48
N ALA A 51 9.43 19.90 -15.33
CA ALA A 51 8.49 20.51 -14.40
C ALA A 51 7.73 21.67 -15.04
N ALA A 52 8.43 22.56 -15.76
CA ALA A 52 7.83 23.67 -16.47
C ALA A 52 6.90 23.20 -17.62
N GLN A 53 7.31 22.16 -18.36
CA GLN A 53 6.53 21.63 -19.49
C GLN A 53 5.20 20.98 -19.06
N HIS A 54 5.17 20.37 -17.87
CA HIS A 54 4.03 19.59 -17.37
C HIS A 54 3.30 20.25 -16.20
N ASP A 55 3.63 21.50 -15.86
CA ASP A 55 3.07 22.23 -14.70
C ASP A 55 3.21 21.46 -13.38
N LEU A 56 4.42 20.96 -13.12
CA LEU A 56 4.76 20.12 -11.97
C LEU A 56 5.81 20.80 -11.09
N GLU A 57 5.92 20.31 -9.85
CA GLU A 57 7.05 20.64 -8.99
C GLU A 57 8.32 19.87 -9.39
N GLU A 58 9.47 20.54 -9.43
CA GLU A 58 10.75 19.92 -9.76
C GLU A 58 11.09 18.73 -8.86
N ASN A 59 10.77 18.83 -7.56
CA ASN A 59 10.95 17.72 -6.61
C ASN A 59 10.14 16.49 -7.01
N ARG A 60 8.92 16.69 -7.50
CA ARG A 60 8.04 15.60 -7.97
C ARG A 60 8.65 14.89 -9.18
N VAL A 61 9.16 15.64 -10.12
CA VAL A 61 9.89 15.10 -11.28
C VAL A 61 11.10 14.30 -10.80
N GLY A 62 11.91 14.84 -9.90
CA GLY A 62 13.08 14.18 -9.33
C GLY A 62 12.76 12.86 -8.64
N ILE A 63 11.64 12.78 -7.92
CA ILE A 63 11.19 11.54 -7.25
C ILE A 63 10.90 10.43 -8.27
N TRP A 64 10.15 10.72 -9.34
CA TRP A 64 9.78 9.72 -10.33
C TRP A 64 10.93 9.30 -11.21
N ARG A 65 11.79 10.24 -11.57
CA ARG A 65 13.04 9.97 -12.28
C ARG A 65 13.96 9.03 -11.49
N LYS A 66 14.14 9.31 -10.20
CA LYS A 66 14.94 8.47 -9.31
C LYS A 66 14.31 7.06 -9.15
N ARG A 67 13.00 6.98 -8.94
CA ARG A 67 12.30 5.68 -8.81
C ARG A 67 12.45 4.82 -10.05
N TRP A 68 12.30 5.41 -11.22
CA TRP A 68 12.51 4.70 -12.47
C TRP A 68 13.95 4.18 -12.58
N SER A 69 14.94 5.04 -12.35
CA SER A 69 16.36 4.68 -12.41
C SER A 69 16.70 3.53 -11.46
N GLU A 70 16.24 3.59 -10.21
CA GLU A 70 16.44 2.52 -9.22
C GLU A 70 15.77 1.21 -9.63
N ALA A 71 14.53 1.26 -10.09
CA ALA A 71 13.78 0.08 -10.53
C ALA A 71 14.40 -0.55 -11.78
N GLN A 72 14.83 0.26 -12.75
CA GLN A 72 15.48 -0.20 -13.96
C GLN A 72 16.83 -0.87 -13.64
N GLN A 73 17.62 -0.27 -12.75
CA GLN A 73 18.89 -0.83 -12.32
C GLN A 73 18.68 -2.19 -11.64
N GLN A 74 17.77 -2.30 -10.67
CA GLN A 74 17.43 -3.57 -9.99
C GLN A 74 16.95 -4.63 -10.98
N TRP A 75 16.16 -4.22 -11.98
CA TRP A 75 15.68 -5.13 -13.01
C TRP A 75 16.84 -5.62 -13.92
N GLN A 76 17.80 -4.76 -14.26
CA GLN A 76 18.98 -5.13 -15.06
C GLN A 76 19.94 -6.03 -14.30
N GLU A 77 20.11 -5.81 -12.98
CA GLU A 77 20.98 -6.60 -12.10
C GLU A 77 20.37 -7.96 -11.74
N SER A 78 19.07 -8.17 -11.94
CA SER A 78 18.44 -9.47 -11.69
C SER A 78 18.94 -10.52 -12.69
N ASP A 79 18.99 -11.79 -12.24
CA ASP A 79 19.37 -12.92 -13.08
C ASP A 79 18.58 -12.93 -14.39
N ALA A 80 19.29 -13.01 -15.51
CA ALA A 80 18.70 -12.97 -16.85
C ALA A 80 17.64 -14.08 -17.07
N THR A 81 17.80 -15.23 -16.42
CA THR A 81 16.86 -16.37 -16.51
C THR A 81 15.58 -16.16 -15.69
N LEU A 82 15.66 -15.38 -14.61
CA LEU A 82 14.55 -15.08 -13.71
C LEU A 82 13.94 -13.69 -13.96
N ARG A 83 14.58 -12.89 -14.80
CA ARG A 83 14.15 -11.52 -15.09
C ARG A 83 12.82 -11.52 -15.82
N PRO A 84 11.75 -10.89 -15.25
CA PRO A 84 10.49 -10.77 -15.95
C PRO A 84 10.66 -9.91 -17.21
N ALA A 85 9.98 -10.30 -18.28
CA ALA A 85 9.95 -9.46 -19.48
C ALA A 85 9.37 -8.09 -19.13
N MET A 86 9.94 -7.02 -19.74
CA MET A 86 9.43 -5.67 -19.58
C MET A 86 7.98 -5.64 -20.09
N SER A 87 7.05 -5.37 -19.21
CA SER A 87 5.61 -5.37 -19.50
C SER A 87 4.95 -4.10 -18.96
N GLU A 88 3.78 -3.79 -19.49
CA GLU A 88 2.97 -2.67 -19.00
C GLU A 88 2.70 -2.78 -17.49
N THR A 89 2.37 -3.97 -17.01
CA THR A 89 2.13 -4.22 -15.58
C THR A 89 3.35 -3.90 -14.74
N LEU A 90 4.55 -4.28 -15.20
CA LEU A 90 5.80 -4.02 -14.51
C LEU A 90 6.09 -2.52 -14.46
N VAL A 91 5.94 -1.82 -15.59
CA VAL A 91 6.13 -0.37 -15.68
C VAL A 91 5.18 0.38 -14.75
N LEU A 92 3.88 0.03 -14.78
CA LEU A 92 2.89 0.66 -13.92
C LEU A 92 3.14 0.35 -12.43
N GLN A 93 3.70 -0.80 -12.10
CA GLN A 93 4.12 -1.15 -10.74
C GLN A 93 5.30 -0.29 -10.28
N TRP A 94 6.30 -0.03 -11.13
CA TRP A 94 7.42 0.86 -10.80
C TRP A 94 6.97 2.30 -10.57
N LEU A 95 5.98 2.73 -11.35
CA LEU A 95 5.37 4.07 -11.26
C LEU A 95 4.17 4.14 -10.32
N ALA A 96 3.85 3.07 -9.59
CA ALA A 96 2.81 3.09 -8.57
C ALA A 96 3.25 3.83 -7.30
N ASP A 97 2.28 4.39 -6.57
CA ASP A 97 2.56 4.93 -5.25
C ASP A 97 2.98 3.80 -4.30
N LYS A 98 4.06 4.04 -3.55
CA LYS A 98 4.41 3.13 -2.46
C LYS A 98 3.28 3.17 -1.43
N PRO A 99 2.93 2.03 -0.81
CA PRO A 99 1.99 2.03 0.30
C PRO A 99 2.40 3.12 1.27
N GLY A 100 1.51 4.08 1.51
CA GLY A 100 1.78 5.18 2.42
C GLY A 100 2.15 4.63 3.80
N ARG A 101 2.95 5.38 4.55
CA ARG A 101 3.31 5.00 5.92
C ARG A 101 2.09 4.88 6.83
N GLY A 102 0.92 5.41 6.42
CA GLY A 102 -0.30 5.40 7.20
C GLY A 102 -0.08 5.85 8.65
N ARG A 103 -1.12 6.16 9.36
CA ARG A 103 -1.04 6.23 10.81
C ARG A 103 -0.68 4.84 11.33
N LYS A 104 0.37 4.73 12.16
CA LYS A 104 0.67 3.47 12.86
C LYS A 104 -0.60 2.98 13.55
N GLU A 105 -0.87 1.70 13.42
CA GLU A 105 -2.02 1.13 14.12
C GLU A 105 -1.79 1.24 15.61
N ASP A 106 -2.69 1.93 16.31
CA ASP A 106 -2.60 2.17 17.76
C ASP A 106 -2.67 0.84 18.55
N PHE A 107 -3.19 -0.23 17.94
CA PHE A 107 -3.38 -1.54 18.56
C PHE A 107 -2.87 -2.65 17.66
N THR A 108 -2.15 -3.61 18.24
CA THR A 108 -1.65 -4.78 17.52
C THR A 108 -2.80 -5.71 17.08
N PRO A 109 -2.60 -6.56 16.07
CA PRO A 109 -3.59 -7.58 15.69
C PRO A 109 -3.97 -8.50 16.87
N GLU A 110 -3.00 -8.84 17.74
CA GLU A 110 -3.21 -9.65 18.93
C GLU A 110 -4.10 -8.96 19.95
N GLN A 111 -3.85 -7.68 20.24
CA GLN A 111 -4.68 -6.88 21.14
C GLN A 111 -6.12 -6.81 20.64
N ARG A 112 -6.33 -6.61 19.33
CA ARG A 112 -7.67 -6.61 18.73
C ARG A 112 -8.36 -7.96 18.85
N ALA A 113 -7.63 -9.06 18.62
CA ALA A 113 -8.17 -10.40 18.77
C ALA A 113 -8.58 -10.69 20.23
N LYS A 114 -7.76 -10.27 21.21
CA LYS A 114 -8.09 -10.41 22.65
C LYS A 114 -9.33 -9.59 23.02
N ILE A 115 -9.49 -8.36 22.53
CA ILE A 115 -10.68 -7.54 22.77
C ILE A 115 -11.93 -8.19 22.13
N ALA A 116 -11.79 -8.76 20.93
CA ALA A 116 -12.90 -9.46 20.29
C ALA A 116 -13.29 -10.74 21.01
N ALA A 117 -12.33 -11.51 21.53
CA ALA A 117 -12.56 -12.68 22.35
C ALA A 117 -13.26 -12.33 23.67
N LEU A 118 -12.79 -11.26 24.34
CA LEU A 118 -13.39 -10.77 25.58
C LEU A 118 -14.88 -10.42 25.40
N CYS A 119 -15.28 -9.93 24.23
CA CYS A 119 -16.68 -9.65 23.91
C CYS A 119 -17.57 -10.91 23.88
N GLN A 120 -17.00 -12.10 23.68
CA GLN A 120 -17.73 -13.37 23.66
C GLN A 120 -17.94 -13.95 25.07
N GLU A 121 -17.21 -13.46 26.06
CA GLU A 121 -17.27 -13.91 27.43
C GLU A 121 -18.39 -13.16 28.19
N SER A 122 -18.93 -13.75 29.27
CA SER A 122 -19.95 -13.07 30.10
C SER A 122 -19.32 -11.92 30.89
N PRO A 123 -19.94 -10.71 30.91
CA PRO A 123 -19.42 -9.59 31.69
C PRO A 123 -19.29 -9.89 33.19
N GLU A 124 -20.16 -10.74 33.73
CA GLU A 124 -20.13 -11.14 35.13
C GLU A 124 -18.84 -11.83 35.55
N GLN A 125 -18.26 -12.64 34.66
CA GLN A 125 -16.97 -13.30 34.88
C GLN A 125 -15.81 -12.30 35.00
N HIS A 126 -16.02 -11.06 34.59
CA HIS A 126 -15.05 -9.96 34.63
C HIS A 126 -15.40 -8.90 35.70
N GLY A 127 -16.32 -9.22 36.62
CA GLY A 127 -16.70 -8.33 37.73
C GLY A 127 -17.65 -7.20 37.32
N PHE A 128 -18.31 -7.31 36.16
CA PHE A 128 -19.30 -6.34 35.73
C PHE A 128 -20.72 -6.95 35.96
N PRO A 129 -21.53 -6.39 36.89
CA PRO A 129 -22.86 -6.90 37.22
C PRO A 129 -23.88 -6.54 36.13
N VAL A 130 -23.67 -7.05 34.92
CA VAL A 130 -24.52 -6.80 33.75
C VAL A 130 -24.55 -8.02 32.84
N THR A 131 -25.65 -8.20 32.14
CA THR A 131 -25.87 -9.33 31.24
C THR A 131 -25.25 -9.14 29.85
N HIS A 132 -24.95 -7.88 29.46
CA HIS A 132 -24.46 -7.56 28.13
C HIS A 132 -23.31 -6.56 28.18
N TRP A 133 -22.36 -6.72 27.26
CA TRP A 133 -21.29 -5.77 27.08
C TRP A 133 -21.78 -4.47 26.45
N THR A 134 -21.43 -3.33 27.04
CA THR A 134 -21.40 -2.04 26.35
C THR A 134 -19.97 -1.76 25.91
N ALA A 135 -19.77 -0.93 24.89
CA ALA A 135 -18.43 -0.58 24.41
C ALA A 135 -17.56 0.03 25.51
N GLY A 136 -18.15 0.84 26.40
CA GLY A 136 -17.45 1.44 27.52
C GLY A 136 -16.99 0.41 28.55
N ARG A 137 -17.86 -0.53 28.94
CA ARG A 137 -17.49 -1.60 29.86
C ARG A 137 -16.45 -2.55 29.29
N LEU A 138 -16.55 -2.86 27.98
CA LEU A 138 -15.55 -3.66 27.30
C LEU A 138 -14.19 -2.94 27.23
N ALA A 139 -14.20 -1.60 27.04
CA ALA A 139 -12.99 -0.80 27.12
C ALA A 139 -12.35 -0.85 28.52
N GLN A 140 -13.15 -0.70 29.57
CA GLN A 140 -12.68 -0.83 30.96
C GLN A 140 -12.10 -2.23 31.25
N ALA A 141 -12.80 -3.28 30.85
CA ALA A 141 -12.34 -4.66 31.02
C ALA A 141 -11.03 -4.93 30.26
N ALA A 142 -10.87 -4.39 29.05
CA ALA A 142 -9.63 -4.53 28.26
C ALA A 142 -8.43 -3.86 28.95
N VAL A 143 -8.64 -2.73 29.61
CA VAL A 143 -7.60 -2.03 30.40
C VAL A 143 -7.32 -2.79 31.70
N GLN A 144 -8.35 -3.21 32.45
CA GLN A 144 -8.19 -3.96 33.70
C GLN A 144 -7.43 -5.28 33.51
N ARG A 145 -7.61 -5.93 32.36
CA ARG A 145 -6.88 -7.16 32.00
C ARG A 145 -5.50 -6.92 31.40
N GLY A 146 -5.06 -5.67 31.30
CA GLY A 146 -3.77 -5.32 30.72
C GLY A 146 -3.62 -5.66 29.23
N ILE A 147 -4.74 -5.83 28.50
CA ILE A 147 -4.69 -6.05 27.05
C ILE A 147 -4.19 -4.80 26.35
N VAL A 148 -4.59 -3.64 26.86
CA VAL A 148 -4.20 -2.31 26.37
C VAL A 148 -4.05 -1.35 27.55
N GLU A 149 -3.22 -0.34 27.41
CA GLU A 149 -3.08 0.71 28.45
C GLU A 149 -4.31 1.63 28.47
N THR A 150 -4.76 2.05 27.31
CA THR A 150 -5.97 2.88 27.16
C THR A 150 -6.68 2.52 25.86
N ILE A 151 -8.00 2.65 25.84
CA ILE A 151 -8.81 2.47 24.63
C ILE A 151 -10.13 3.24 24.77
N SER A 152 -10.56 3.92 23.69
CA SER A 152 -11.85 4.60 23.65
C SER A 152 -12.97 3.64 23.22
N GLU A 153 -14.20 3.90 23.68
CA GLU A 153 -15.41 3.18 23.25
C GLU A 153 -15.59 3.15 21.73
N ARG A 154 -15.29 4.28 21.07
CA ARG A 154 -15.35 4.38 19.62
C ARG A 154 -14.39 3.39 18.94
N THR A 155 -13.21 3.20 19.52
CA THR A 155 -12.22 2.25 19.00
C THR A 155 -12.66 0.81 19.22
N VAL A 156 -13.23 0.49 20.39
CA VAL A 156 -13.82 -0.83 20.67
C VAL A 156 -14.89 -1.15 19.64
N ASN A 157 -15.84 -0.27 19.40
CA ASN A 157 -16.88 -0.44 18.39
C ASN A 157 -16.30 -0.67 16.99
N ARG A 158 -15.23 0.06 16.63
CA ARG A 158 -14.56 -0.10 15.34
C ARG A 158 -13.88 -1.48 15.22
N ILE A 159 -13.27 -1.97 16.29
CA ILE A 159 -12.63 -3.29 16.33
C ILE A 159 -13.70 -4.38 16.15
N LEU A 160 -14.78 -4.34 16.94
CA LEU A 160 -15.85 -5.32 16.88
C LEU A 160 -16.52 -5.35 15.50
N LYS A 161 -16.84 -4.19 14.94
CA LYS A 161 -17.42 -4.08 13.60
C LYS A 161 -16.52 -4.70 12.52
N LYS A 162 -15.21 -4.44 12.58
CA LYS A 162 -14.24 -5.00 11.64
C LYS A 162 -14.09 -6.51 11.80
N THR A 163 -14.21 -7.04 13.01
CA THR A 163 -14.12 -8.47 13.31
C THR A 163 -15.39 -9.19 12.83
N THR A 164 -16.57 -8.66 13.09
CA THR A 164 -17.85 -9.20 12.61
C THR A 164 -17.91 -9.24 11.08
N TYR A 165 -17.45 -8.17 10.41
CA TYR A 165 -17.40 -8.13 8.96
C TYR A 165 -16.44 -9.17 8.36
N ARG A 166 -15.34 -9.49 9.05
CA ARG A 166 -14.41 -10.55 8.63
C ARG A 166 -15.02 -11.94 8.78
N LEU A 167 -15.71 -12.18 9.87
CA LEU A 167 -16.36 -13.48 10.13
C LEU A 167 -17.48 -13.75 9.13
N THR A 168 -18.32 -12.76 8.82
CA THR A 168 -19.39 -12.89 7.83
C THR A 168 -18.85 -13.02 6.39
N ALA A 169 -17.76 -12.34 6.05
CA ALA A 169 -17.11 -12.47 4.74
C ALA A 169 -16.52 -13.87 4.53
N VAL A 170 -15.93 -14.47 5.57
CA VAL A 170 -15.42 -15.85 5.53
C VAL A 170 -16.57 -16.85 5.42
N ALA A 171 -17.65 -16.67 6.18
CA ALA A 171 -18.83 -17.53 6.13
C ALA A 171 -19.55 -17.50 4.77
N ASN A 172 -19.50 -16.36 4.06
CA ASN A 172 -20.12 -16.18 2.74
C ASN A 172 -19.17 -16.47 1.56
N GLY A 173 -17.98 -17.06 1.79
CA GLY A 173 -17.03 -17.41 0.73
C GLY A 173 -16.34 -16.22 0.03
N SER A 174 -16.56 -15.00 0.48
CA SER A 174 -15.95 -13.79 -0.06
C SER A 174 -14.67 -13.45 0.73
N MET A 175 -13.56 -14.10 0.39
CA MET A 175 -12.26 -13.71 0.95
C MET A 175 -11.81 -12.36 0.40
N PRO A 176 -11.47 -11.37 1.25
CA PRO A 176 -10.83 -10.15 0.79
C PRO A 176 -9.49 -10.49 0.15
N ARG A 177 -9.21 -9.89 -1.02
CA ARG A 177 -8.00 -10.12 -1.83
C ARG A 177 -6.66 -10.04 -1.08
N SER A 178 -6.63 -9.40 0.08
CA SER A 178 -5.44 -9.28 0.96
C SER A 178 -5.10 -10.53 1.77
N MET A 179 -5.97 -11.56 1.77
CA MET A 179 -5.79 -12.80 2.54
C MET A 179 -5.59 -14.05 1.67
N ILE A 180 -5.46 -13.91 0.36
CA ILE A 180 -5.11 -15.05 -0.50
C ILE A 180 -3.63 -15.33 -0.23
N PRO A 181 -3.29 -16.47 0.40
CA PRO A 181 -1.90 -16.86 0.53
C PRO A 181 -1.37 -17.05 -0.89
N LYS A 182 -0.29 -16.35 -1.23
CA LYS A 182 0.46 -16.64 -2.46
C LYS A 182 0.85 -18.11 -2.37
N SER A 183 0.20 -18.95 -3.15
CA SER A 183 0.55 -20.36 -3.30
C SER A 183 2.02 -20.41 -3.73
N ARG A 184 2.89 -20.89 -2.84
CA ARG A 184 4.19 -21.41 -3.24
C ARG A 184 3.87 -22.60 -4.15
N SER A 185 4.06 -22.44 -5.45
CA SER A 185 4.17 -23.59 -6.33
C SER A 185 5.47 -24.31 -5.96
N VAL A 186 5.31 -25.43 -5.26
CA VAL A 186 6.33 -26.45 -5.15
C VAL A 186 6.15 -27.30 -6.40
N GLY A 187 7.18 -27.36 -7.23
CA GLY A 187 7.25 -28.15 -8.43
C GLY A 187 8.49 -27.75 -9.21
#